data_29b69752d9391114f835b88297911c04
#
_entry.id   29b69752d9391114f835b88297911c04
#
_cell.length_a   1.000
_cell.length_b   1.000
_cell.length_c   1.000
_cell.angle_alpha   90.00
_cell.angle_beta   90.00
_cell.angle_gamma   90.00
#
_symmetry.space_group_name_H-M   'P 1'
#
loop_
_entity.id
_entity.type
_entity.pdbx_description
1 polymer ?
#
loop_
_entity_poly.entity_id
_entity_poly.type
_entity_poly.pdbx_seq_one_letter_code
_entity_poly.pdbx_strand_id
1 'polypeptide(L)'
;MREVLVIGGGVAGLTAAIVLAEAGYVVQVAARELGEGTTSAVAAAFWYPYHAYPEDQVTRLAAVSLGRFSALAGAEPGAGVLRLEALEVFPAPVAAPAWSSAAEDFQAVDPSALPAGFRGGYRFRTAVIETSIYLEWLRTRALARGVTIVHRTLASLDEALAACPQVINCAGLGARELAADPSLHAVRGQIVRVDNPGLERVMIDEHSGPAITYIVPRSRDVVLGGTSEAHQEDRTPDPEHTRRILARCTALEPRLAGARVRSVAVGLRPARPSLR
;
A
#
# COMPACT_ATOMS: atom_id res chain seq x y z
N MET A 1 12.98 -30.71 9.09
CA MET A 1 12.73 -29.24 9.13
C MET A 1 11.30 -29.00 8.67
N ARG A 2 10.61 -28.01 9.18
CA ARG A 2 9.23 -27.70 8.74
C ARG A 2 9.31 -26.88 7.46
N GLU A 3 8.73 -27.40 6.38
CA GLU A 3 8.69 -26.75 5.07
C GLU A 3 7.42 -25.97 4.88
N VAL A 4 7.50 -24.80 4.26
CA VAL A 4 6.35 -23.95 3.94
C VAL A 4 6.48 -23.40 2.53
N LEU A 5 5.40 -23.50 1.77
CA LEU A 5 5.24 -22.87 0.46
C LEU A 5 4.42 -21.58 0.60
N VAL A 6 5.02 -20.44 0.26
CA VAL A 6 4.33 -19.14 0.18
C VAL A 6 3.99 -18.86 -1.27
N ILE A 7 2.72 -18.57 -1.57
CA ILE A 7 2.26 -18.25 -2.92
C ILE A 7 2.11 -16.75 -3.06
N GLY A 8 2.91 -16.15 -3.92
CA GLY A 8 2.88 -14.71 -4.25
C GLY A 8 4.15 -13.96 -3.88
N GLY A 9 4.65 -13.15 -4.81
CA GLY A 9 5.89 -12.39 -4.71
C GLY A 9 5.70 -10.89 -4.39
N GLY A 10 4.53 -10.49 -3.93
CA GLY A 10 4.25 -9.15 -3.45
C GLY A 10 4.69 -8.92 -2.00
N VAL A 11 4.37 -7.74 -1.44
CA VAL A 11 4.74 -7.37 -0.07
C VAL A 11 4.30 -8.40 0.98
N ALA A 12 3.09 -8.92 0.87
CA ALA A 12 2.56 -9.89 1.83
C ALA A 12 3.34 -11.21 1.80
N GLY A 13 3.59 -11.76 0.60
CA GLY A 13 4.29 -13.04 0.45
C GLY A 13 5.75 -12.96 0.85
N LEU A 14 6.48 -11.93 0.40
CA LEU A 14 7.89 -11.74 0.78
C LEU A 14 8.04 -11.50 2.29
N THR A 15 7.15 -10.72 2.90
CA THR A 15 7.17 -10.48 4.35
C THR A 15 6.88 -11.77 5.12
N ALA A 16 5.85 -12.53 4.72
CA ALA A 16 5.54 -13.82 5.34
C ALA A 16 6.72 -14.80 5.24
N ALA A 17 7.35 -14.87 4.06
CA ALA A 17 8.50 -15.74 3.84
C ALA A 17 9.68 -15.39 4.75
N ILE A 18 10.00 -14.10 4.93
CA ILE A 18 11.06 -13.64 5.84
C ILE A 18 10.74 -14.04 7.28
N VAL A 19 9.53 -13.75 7.76
CA VAL A 19 9.12 -14.03 9.13
C VAL A 19 9.16 -15.54 9.43
N LEU A 20 8.73 -16.37 8.48
CA LEU A 20 8.76 -17.82 8.61
C LEU A 20 10.21 -18.35 8.61
N ALA A 21 11.07 -17.84 7.73
CA ALA A 21 12.48 -18.21 7.72
C ALA A 21 13.19 -17.81 9.02
N GLU A 22 12.90 -16.63 9.55
CA GLU A 22 13.39 -16.17 10.87
C GLU A 22 12.88 -17.05 12.03
N ALA A 23 11.73 -17.68 11.87
CA ALA A 23 11.18 -18.66 12.82
C ALA A 23 11.69 -20.10 12.60
N GLY A 24 12.68 -20.31 11.70
CA GLY A 24 13.35 -21.59 11.47
C GLY A 24 12.63 -22.54 10.50
N TYR A 25 11.69 -22.04 9.69
CA TYR A 25 11.09 -22.82 8.62
C TYR A 25 11.99 -22.81 7.36
N VAL A 26 11.93 -23.90 6.59
CA VAL A 26 12.44 -23.93 5.21
C VAL A 26 11.35 -23.36 4.31
N VAL A 27 11.60 -22.23 3.67
CA VAL A 27 10.59 -21.49 2.95
C VAL A 27 10.88 -21.44 1.46
N GLN A 28 9.90 -21.79 0.65
CA GLN A 28 9.88 -21.53 -0.78
C GLN A 28 8.77 -20.52 -1.10
N VAL A 29 9.09 -19.54 -1.94
CA VAL A 29 8.09 -18.64 -2.54
C VAL A 29 7.86 -19.05 -3.99
N ALA A 30 6.63 -19.37 -4.34
CA ALA A 30 6.20 -19.56 -5.74
C ALA A 30 5.42 -18.32 -6.19
N ALA A 31 5.90 -17.63 -7.21
CA ALA A 31 5.29 -16.40 -7.67
C ALA A 31 5.16 -16.37 -9.20
N ARG A 32 3.97 -15.99 -9.69
CA ARG A 32 3.72 -15.71 -11.10
C ARG A 32 4.42 -14.42 -11.54
N GLU A 33 4.44 -13.43 -10.65
CA GLU A 33 5.01 -12.11 -10.90
C GLU A 33 5.85 -11.66 -9.70
N LEU A 34 6.93 -10.96 -9.97
CA LEU A 34 7.83 -10.35 -8.99
C LEU A 34 8.04 -8.88 -9.34
N GLY A 35 8.46 -8.08 -8.35
CA GLY A 35 8.82 -6.68 -8.55
C GLY A 35 7.68 -5.87 -9.19
N GLU A 36 7.97 -5.21 -10.32
CA GLU A 36 7.05 -4.27 -10.99
C GLU A 36 5.75 -4.91 -11.50
N GLY A 37 5.71 -6.22 -11.75
CA GLY A 37 4.50 -6.93 -12.16
C GLY A 37 3.45 -7.05 -11.05
N THR A 38 3.81 -6.82 -9.80
CA THR A 38 2.90 -6.99 -8.66
C THR A 38 2.03 -5.75 -8.41
N THR A 39 0.83 -5.94 -7.87
CA THR A 39 0.00 -4.84 -7.37
C THR A 39 0.72 -4.01 -6.30
N SER A 40 1.59 -4.64 -5.52
CA SER A 40 2.39 -3.96 -4.49
C SER A 40 3.29 -2.87 -5.07
N ALA A 41 3.83 -3.05 -6.27
CA ALA A 41 4.71 -2.07 -6.91
C ALA A 41 3.99 -0.78 -7.34
N VAL A 42 2.68 -0.87 -7.59
CA VAL A 42 1.84 0.27 -7.98
C VAL A 42 1.39 1.08 -6.77
N ALA A 43 1.39 0.49 -5.58
CA ALA A 43 0.93 1.17 -4.37
C ALA A 43 1.70 2.48 -4.12
N ALA A 44 1.02 3.50 -3.60
CA ALA A 44 1.58 4.81 -3.32
C ALA A 44 2.87 4.80 -2.46
N ALA A 45 3.11 4.03 -1.45
CA ALA A 45 2.30 3.48 -0.41
C ALA A 45 2.62 4.24 0.87
N PHE A 46 1.67 4.37 1.74
CA PHE A 46 1.91 4.94 3.07
C PHE A 46 1.03 4.25 4.10
N TRP A 47 1.45 4.29 5.35
CA TRP A 47 0.66 3.75 6.43
C TRP A 47 -0.55 4.62 6.68
N TYR A 48 -1.72 4.07 6.37
CA TYR A 48 -3.01 4.68 6.57
C TYR A 48 -4.09 3.59 6.55
N PRO A 49 -4.74 3.29 7.69
CA PRO A 49 -5.80 2.28 7.77
C PRO A 49 -7.07 2.75 7.06
N TYR A 50 -7.15 2.51 5.75
CA TYR A 50 -8.20 2.99 4.86
C TYR A 50 -9.14 1.85 4.48
N HIS A 51 -10.43 2.00 4.78
CA HIS A 51 -11.49 1.05 4.41
C HIS A 51 -11.10 -0.43 4.63
N ALA A 52 -10.62 -0.75 5.82
CA ALA A 52 -10.25 -2.10 6.21
C ALA A 52 -11.01 -2.52 7.47
N TYR A 53 -11.51 -3.75 7.50
CA TYR A 53 -12.42 -4.25 8.52
C TYR A 53 -12.06 -5.67 8.96
N PRO A 54 -12.40 -6.11 10.21
CA PRO A 54 -13.02 -5.32 11.28
C PRO A 54 -12.05 -4.28 11.87
N GLU A 55 -12.56 -3.11 12.27
CA GLU A 55 -11.75 -1.95 12.68
C GLU A 55 -10.82 -2.24 13.86
N ASP A 56 -11.27 -2.99 14.87
CA ASP A 56 -10.49 -3.33 16.06
C ASP A 56 -9.26 -4.19 15.70
N GLN A 57 -9.45 -5.18 14.83
CA GLN A 57 -8.36 -6.01 14.34
C GLN A 57 -7.40 -5.20 13.45
N VAL A 58 -7.94 -4.38 12.57
CA VAL A 58 -7.15 -3.52 11.67
C VAL A 58 -6.31 -2.54 12.48
N THR A 59 -6.88 -1.89 13.50
CA THR A 59 -6.16 -0.95 14.36
C THR A 59 -4.98 -1.64 15.07
N ARG A 60 -5.16 -2.84 15.60
CA ARG A 60 -4.07 -3.62 16.23
C ARG A 60 -2.97 -3.99 15.23
N LEU A 61 -3.33 -4.47 14.05
CA LEU A 61 -2.37 -4.83 13.00
C LEU A 61 -1.67 -3.60 12.43
N ALA A 62 -2.38 -2.49 12.31
CA ALA A 62 -1.84 -1.21 11.88
C ALA A 62 -0.78 -0.68 12.85
N ALA A 63 -1.03 -0.76 14.18
CA ALA A 63 -0.05 -0.39 15.20
C ALA A 63 1.24 -1.22 15.08
N VAL A 64 1.11 -2.54 14.94
CA VAL A 64 2.27 -3.43 14.74
C VAL A 64 3.03 -3.07 13.46
N SER A 65 2.32 -2.80 12.38
CA SER A 65 2.92 -2.45 11.09
C SER A 65 3.67 -1.11 11.17
N LEU A 66 3.06 -0.08 11.80
CA LEU A 66 3.72 1.23 11.97
C LEU A 66 5.00 1.10 12.80
N GLY A 67 4.94 0.37 13.92
CA GLY A 67 6.13 0.14 14.74
C GLY A 67 7.26 -0.57 13.98
N ARG A 68 6.91 -1.55 13.14
CA ARG A 68 7.89 -2.24 12.28
C ARG A 68 8.50 -1.29 11.24
N PHE A 69 7.69 -0.49 10.56
CA PHE A 69 8.18 0.49 9.58
C PHE A 69 9.01 1.60 10.25
N SER A 70 8.62 2.05 11.44
CA SER A 70 9.39 3.05 12.21
C SER A 70 10.78 2.54 12.58
N ALA A 71 10.85 1.30 13.08
CA ALA A 71 12.11 0.65 13.40
C ALA A 71 12.99 0.47 12.15
N LEU A 72 12.38 0.04 11.03
CA LEU A 72 13.09 -0.18 9.77
C LEU A 72 13.66 1.12 9.19
N ALA A 73 12.90 2.21 9.20
CA ALA A 73 13.35 3.52 8.73
C ALA A 73 14.59 4.03 9.47
N GLY A 74 14.69 3.74 10.77
CA GLY A 74 15.85 4.11 11.58
C GLY A 74 17.06 3.18 11.41
N ALA A 75 16.81 1.88 11.26
CA ALA A 75 17.87 0.87 11.23
C ALA A 75 18.44 0.59 9.84
N GLU A 76 17.61 0.68 8.80
CA GLU A 76 17.97 0.29 7.43
C GLU A 76 17.51 1.34 6.40
N PRO A 77 18.23 2.47 6.24
CA PRO A 77 17.85 3.54 5.31
C PRO A 77 17.68 3.08 3.85
N GLY A 78 18.37 2.01 3.46
CA GLY A 78 18.25 1.40 2.13
C GLY A 78 16.96 0.62 1.89
N ALA A 79 16.12 0.42 2.91
CA ALA A 79 14.84 -0.29 2.76
C ALA A 79 13.77 0.53 2.04
N GLY A 80 13.99 1.83 1.79
CA GLY A 80 13.00 2.70 1.12
C GLY A 80 11.78 2.99 1.99
N VAL A 81 11.97 3.08 3.31
CA VAL A 81 10.93 3.51 4.26
C VAL A 81 11.27 4.89 4.80
N LEU A 82 10.38 5.85 4.60
CA LEU A 82 10.52 7.23 5.07
C LEU A 82 9.53 7.49 6.20
N ARG A 83 9.93 8.34 7.15
CA ARG A 83 9.06 8.82 8.23
C ARG A 83 8.66 10.25 7.94
N LEU A 84 7.42 10.48 7.55
CA LEU A 84 6.91 11.80 7.21
C LEU A 84 5.73 12.18 8.11
N GLU A 85 5.46 13.48 8.18
CA GLU A 85 4.18 13.97 8.68
C GLU A 85 3.11 13.74 7.63
N ALA A 86 1.91 13.34 8.06
CA ALA A 86 0.69 13.36 7.25
C ALA A 86 -0.25 14.43 7.77
N LEU A 87 -0.92 15.12 6.85
CA LEU A 87 -2.05 16.01 7.10
C LEU A 87 -3.27 15.47 6.37
N GLU A 88 -4.26 15.05 7.13
CA GLU A 88 -5.59 14.72 6.64
C GLU A 88 -6.51 15.93 6.84
N VAL A 89 -7.27 16.31 5.82
CA VAL A 89 -8.11 17.51 5.83
C VAL A 89 -9.58 17.17 5.55
N PHE A 90 -10.49 17.95 6.16
CA PHE A 90 -11.93 17.75 6.08
C PHE A 90 -12.66 19.07 5.77
N PRO A 91 -13.72 19.06 4.93
CA PRO A 91 -14.55 20.24 4.68
C PRO A 91 -15.37 20.67 5.91
N ALA A 92 -15.59 19.75 6.86
CA ALA A 92 -16.22 20.00 8.16
C ALA A 92 -15.50 19.18 9.24
N PRO A 93 -15.56 19.57 10.53
CA PRO A 93 -14.95 18.80 11.61
C PRO A 93 -15.47 17.36 11.66
N VAL A 94 -14.56 16.39 11.79
CA VAL A 94 -14.83 14.94 11.87
C VAL A 94 -14.28 14.42 13.19
N ALA A 95 -14.96 13.45 13.81
CA ALA A 95 -14.45 12.78 14.99
C ALA A 95 -13.18 11.97 14.67
N ALA A 96 -12.28 11.86 15.64
CA ALA A 96 -11.06 11.08 15.48
C ALA A 96 -11.42 9.62 15.11
N PRO A 97 -10.80 9.06 14.06
CA PRO A 97 -11.06 7.69 13.64
C PRO A 97 -10.53 6.69 14.67
N ALA A 98 -11.07 5.48 14.70
CA ALA A 98 -10.65 4.43 15.64
C ALA A 98 -9.14 4.13 15.57
N TRP A 99 -8.55 4.18 14.38
CA TRP A 99 -7.13 3.93 14.17
C TRP A 99 -6.21 5.05 14.72
N SER A 100 -6.75 6.20 15.14
CA SER A 100 -5.95 7.30 15.72
C SER A 100 -5.12 6.84 16.92
N SER A 101 -5.62 5.87 17.68
CA SER A 101 -4.90 5.26 18.81
C SER A 101 -3.65 4.46 18.41
N ALA A 102 -3.54 4.06 17.14
CA ALA A 102 -2.39 3.36 16.58
C ALA A 102 -1.40 4.32 15.88
N ALA A 103 -1.78 5.58 15.67
CA ALA A 103 -0.95 6.57 15.01
C ALA A 103 0.03 7.22 16.00
N GLU A 104 1.20 7.61 15.51
CA GLU A 104 2.17 8.38 16.28
C GLU A 104 1.91 9.88 16.09
N ASP A 105 2.06 10.67 17.15
CA ASP A 105 1.90 12.15 17.18
C ASP A 105 0.56 12.64 16.63
N PHE A 106 -0.52 11.86 16.83
CA PHE A 106 -1.84 12.21 16.34
C PHE A 106 -2.42 13.43 17.06
N GLN A 107 -2.78 14.47 16.31
CA GLN A 107 -3.31 15.73 16.84
C GLN A 107 -4.30 16.35 15.87
N ALA A 108 -5.35 16.97 16.42
CA ALA A 108 -6.20 17.88 15.66
C ALA A 108 -5.42 19.14 15.25
N VAL A 109 -5.69 19.64 14.05
CA VAL A 109 -5.06 20.84 13.50
C VAL A 109 -6.01 22.02 13.67
N ASP A 110 -5.45 23.16 14.10
CA ASP A 110 -6.21 24.40 14.16
C ASP A 110 -6.76 24.79 12.78
N PRO A 111 -8.05 25.11 12.65
CA PRO A 111 -8.63 25.46 11.35
C PRO A 111 -7.90 26.60 10.61
N SER A 112 -7.27 27.52 11.32
CA SER A 112 -6.51 28.62 10.71
C SER A 112 -5.20 28.16 10.02
N ALA A 113 -4.71 26.97 10.34
CA ALA A 113 -3.52 26.36 9.76
C ALA A 113 -3.83 25.38 8.60
N LEU A 114 -5.11 25.20 8.27
CA LEU A 114 -5.55 24.32 7.19
C LEU A 114 -5.52 25.02 5.83
N PRO A 115 -5.41 24.29 4.73
CA PRO A 115 -5.61 24.84 3.39
C PRO A 115 -7.01 25.49 3.26
N ALA A 116 -7.13 26.47 2.38
CA ALA A 116 -8.40 27.15 2.13
C ALA A 116 -9.50 26.15 1.73
N GLY A 117 -10.70 26.33 2.33
CA GLY A 117 -11.85 25.47 2.09
C GLY A 117 -12.01 24.31 3.09
N PHE A 118 -11.03 24.04 3.93
CA PHE A 118 -11.11 23.01 4.97
C PHE A 118 -11.35 23.61 6.34
N ARG A 119 -12.12 22.92 7.18
CA ARG A 119 -12.51 23.36 8.53
C ARG A 119 -12.11 22.39 9.63
N GLY A 120 -11.56 21.23 9.28
CA GLY A 120 -11.02 20.23 10.20
C GLY A 120 -9.84 19.52 9.58
N GLY A 121 -8.98 18.97 10.42
CA GLY A 121 -7.85 18.17 9.98
C GLY A 121 -7.15 17.49 11.14
N TYR A 122 -6.43 16.43 10.80
CA TYR A 122 -5.55 15.72 11.71
C TYR A 122 -4.15 15.66 11.15
N ARG A 123 -3.15 15.86 12.00
CA ARG A 123 -1.76 15.56 11.67
C ARG A 123 -1.29 14.36 12.48
N PHE A 124 -0.42 13.55 11.89
CA PHE A 124 0.18 12.39 12.53
C PHE A 124 1.46 11.98 11.80
N ARG A 125 2.29 11.18 12.45
CA ARG A 125 3.45 10.57 11.80
C ARG A 125 3.02 9.31 11.05
N THR A 126 3.41 9.22 9.78
CA THR A 126 3.20 8.04 8.94
C THR A 126 4.51 7.48 8.41
N ALA A 127 4.47 6.24 7.96
CA ALA A 127 5.54 5.64 7.18
C ALA A 127 5.15 5.72 5.70
N VAL A 128 6.01 6.27 4.87
CA VAL A 128 5.92 6.20 3.40
C VAL A 128 6.86 5.11 2.92
N ILE A 129 6.34 4.20 2.11
CA ILE A 129 7.07 3.05 1.60
C ILE A 129 7.30 3.21 0.11
N GLU A 130 8.55 3.39 -0.30
CA GLU A 130 8.94 3.44 -1.70
C GLU A 130 8.96 2.03 -2.27
N THR A 131 7.84 1.60 -2.81
CA THR A 131 7.53 0.21 -3.12
C THR A 131 8.53 -0.47 -4.05
N SER A 132 9.10 0.24 -5.00
CA SER A 132 10.15 -0.30 -5.89
C SER A 132 11.44 -0.63 -5.12
N ILE A 133 11.82 0.20 -4.16
CA ILE A 133 13.00 -0.02 -3.31
C ILE A 133 12.68 -1.10 -2.27
N TYR A 134 11.52 -0.98 -1.62
CA TYR A 134 11.13 -1.89 -0.54
C TYR A 134 10.93 -3.34 -0.99
N LEU A 135 10.32 -3.56 -2.16
CA LEU A 135 10.14 -4.91 -2.69
C LEU A 135 11.47 -5.58 -3.04
N GLU A 136 12.42 -4.83 -3.59
CA GLU A 136 13.76 -5.35 -3.86
C GLU A 136 14.53 -5.62 -2.57
N TRP A 137 14.41 -4.75 -1.57
CA TRP A 137 14.96 -4.98 -0.23
C TRP A 137 14.38 -6.24 0.41
N LEU A 138 13.04 -6.44 0.36
CA LEU A 138 12.39 -7.66 0.86
C LEU A 138 12.90 -8.91 0.13
N ARG A 139 13.02 -8.85 -1.20
CA ARG A 139 13.53 -9.96 -2.00
C ARG A 139 14.96 -10.33 -1.59
N THR A 140 15.83 -9.36 -1.50
CA THR A 140 17.24 -9.54 -1.08
C THR A 140 17.32 -10.12 0.33
N ARG A 141 16.52 -9.59 1.26
CA ARG A 141 16.47 -10.09 2.64
C ARG A 141 15.93 -11.51 2.72
N ALA A 142 14.91 -11.86 1.94
CA ALA A 142 14.39 -13.23 1.89
C ALA A 142 15.47 -14.22 1.42
N LEU A 143 16.17 -13.91 0.33
CA LEU A 143 17.27 -14.72 -0.19
C LEU A 143 18.40 -14.87 0.84
N ALA A 144 18.79 -13.80 1.53
CA ALA A 144 19.81 -13.82 2.58
C ALA A 144 19.40 -14.68 3.80
N ARG A 145 18.10 -14.95 3.99
CA ARG A 145 17.55 -15.87 5.02
C ARG A 145 17.35 -17.30 4.50
N GLY A 146 17.87 -17.62 3.31
CA GLY A 146 17.78 -18.97 2.72
C GLY A 146 16.42 -19.29 2.09
N VAL A 147 15.55 -18.27 1.88
CA VAL A 147 14.28 -18.46 1.16
C VAL A 147 14.59 -18.73 -0.31
N THR A 148 14.00 -19.79 -0.88
CA THR A 148 14.04 -20.05 -2.31
C THR A 148 12.88 -19.35 -3.01
N ILE A 149 13.15 -18.57 -4.04
CA ILE A 149 12.12 -17.88 -4.82
C ILE A 149 12.10 -18.46 -6.24
N VAL A 150 10.94 -18.98 -6.65
CA VAL A 150 10.76 -19.59 -7.98
C VAL A 150 9.65 -18.88 -8.75
N HIS A 151 9.90 -18.67 -10.04
CA HIS A 151 8.88 -18.18 -10.96
C HIS A 151 7.98 -19.35 -11.37
N ARG A 152 6.82 -19.44 -10.72
CA ARG A 152 5.86 -20.53 -10.93
C ARG A 152 4.43 -20.04 -10.74
N THR A 153 3.55 -20.38 -11.66
CA THR A 153 2.11 -20.24 -11.51
C THR A 153 1.53 -21.55 -11.02
N LEU A 154 0.75 -21.51 -9.97
CA LEU A 154 0.00 -22.64 -9.43
C LEU A 154 -1.46 -22.50 -9.86
N ALA A 155 -2.06 -23.60 -10.27
CA ALA A 155 -3.44 -23.62 -10.76
C ALA A 155 -4.47 -23.76 -9.62
N SER A 156 -4.11 -24.39 -8.50
CA SER A 156 -5.02 -24.60 -7.36
C SER A 156 -4.26 -24.73 -6.06
N LEU A 157 -4.97 -24.64 -4.93
CA LEU A 157 -4.41 -24.98 -3.61
C LEU A 157 -4.08 -26.47 -3.49
N ASP A 158 -4.79 -27.36 -4.16
CA ASP A 158 -4.50 -28.79 -4.15
C ASP A 158 -3.14 -29.06 -4.78
N GLU A 159 -2.80 -28.39 -5.89
CA GLU A 159 -1.46 -28.47 -6.49
C GLU A 159 -0.38 -27.99 -5.50
N ALA A 160 -0.65 -26.91 -4.80
CA ALA A 160 0.26 -26.35 -3.81
C ALA A 160 0.45 -27.33 -2.63
N LEU A 161 -0.63 -27.90 -2.10
CA LEU A 161 -0.62 -28.84 -0.98
C LEU A 161 0.02 -30.19 -1.36
N ALA A 162 -0.09 -30.61 -2.61
CA ALA A 162 0.63 -31.78 -3.11
C ALA A 162 2.16 -31.56 -3.13
N ALA A 163 2.60 -30.32 -3.33
CA ALA A 163 4.02 -29.96 -3.33
C ALA A 163 4.56 -29.70 -1.91
N CYS A 164 3.76 -29.15 -1.02
CA CYS A 164 4.14 -28.81 0.35
C CYS A 164 2.91 -28.86 1.28
N PRO A 165 2.98 -29.58 2.43
CA PRO A 165 1.82 -29.74 3.33
C PRO A 165 1.41 -28.45 4.06
N GLN A 166 2.26 -27.42 4.06
CA GLN A 166 1.97 -26.13 4.66
C GLN A 166 2.06 -25.04 3.60
N VAL A 167 0.93 -24.37 3.34
CA VAL A 167 0.80 -23.34 2.30
C VAL A 167 0.29 -22.03 2.90
N ILE A 168 0.94 -20.93 2.53
CA ILE A 168 0.49 -19.57 2.83
C ILE A 168 0.07 -18.91 1.51
N ASN A 169 -1.23 -18.61 1.37
CA ASN A 169 -1.74 -17.95 0.18
C ASN A 169 -1.63 -16.43 0.28
N CYS A 170 -0.69 -15.85 -0.44
CA CYS A 170 -0.46 -14.42 -0.60
C CYS A 170 -0.61 -13.98 -2.07
N ALA A 171 -1.41 -14.69 -2.86
CA ALA A 171 -1.54 -14.50 -4.31
C ALA A 171 -2.30 -13.22 -4.72
N GLY A 172 -2.73 -12.39 -3.76
CA GLY A 172 -3.49 -11.18 -4.05
C GLY A 172 -4.80 -11.52 -4.79
N LEU A 173 -5.07 -10.85 -5.92
CA LEU A 173 -6.27 -11.14 -6.71
C LEU A 173 -6.26 -12.56 -7.30
N GLY A 174 -5.09 -13.15 -7.55
CA GLY A 174 -4.97 -14.53 -8.01
C GLY A 174 -5.49 -15.58 -7.01
N ALA A 175 -5.70 -15.18 -5.74
CA ALA A 175 -6.34 -16.06 -4.76
C ALA A 175 -7.80 -16.38 -5.10
N ARG A 176 -8.45 -15.61 -5.96
CA ARG A 176 -9.82 -15.87 -6.45
C ARG A 176 -9.91 -17.23 -7.16
N GLU A 177 -8.99 -17.46 -8.08
CA GLU A 177 -8.95 -18.73 -8.82
C GLU A 177 -8.32 -19.84 -7.97
N LEU A 178 -7.21 -19.51 -7.31
CA LEU A 178 -6.43 -20.47 -6.54
C LEU A 178 -7.21 -21.12 -5.39
N ALA A 179 -8.07 -20.36 -4.70
CA ALA A 179 -8.89 -20.80 -3.58
C ALA A 179 -10.38 -20.99 -3.94
N ALA A 180 -10.74 -20.87 -5.23
CA ALA A 180 -12.12 -20.91 -5.70
C ALA A 180 -13.04 -19.96 -4.90
N ASP A 181 -12.58 -18.73 -4.63
CA ASP A 181 -13.30 -17.72 -3.86
C ASP A 181 -13.95 -16.68 -4.79
N PRO A 182 -15.22 -16.85 -5.20
CA PRO A 182 -15.90 -15.92 -6.10
C PRO A 182 -16.23 -14.57 -5.45
N SER A 183 -16.13 -14.46 -4.13
CA SER A 183 -16.37 -13.20 -3.43
C SER A 183 -15.19 -12.23 -3.58
N LEU A 184 -14.01 -12.73 -3.95
CA LEU A 184 -12.82 -11.91 -4.15
C LEU A 184 -12.92 -11.19 -5.50
N HIS A 185 -12.90 -9.87 -5.47
CA HIS A 185 -12.97 -9.03 -6.66
C HIS A 185 -11.87 -7.98 -6.71
N ALA A 186 -11.62 -7.44 -7.90
CA ALA A 186 -10.68 -6.36 -8.08
C ALA A 186 -11.30 -5.02 -7.70
N VAL A 187 -10.51 -4.17 -7.06
CA VAL A 187 -10.76 -2.73 -6.97
C VAL A 187 -9.61 -2.04 -7.72
N ARG A 188 -9.94 -1.54 -8.90
CA ARG A 188 -8.99 -0.83 -9.77
C ARG A 188 -8.61 0.51 -9.14
N GLY A 189 -7.33 0.81 -9.11
CA GLY A 189 -6.81 2.09 -8.63
C GLY A 189 -5.74 2.62 -9.56
N GLN A 190 -5.94 3.85 -10.04
CA GLN A 190 -4.96 4.57 -10.84
C GLN A 190 -4.23 5.62 -10.00
N ILE A 191 -2.94 5.75 -10.23
CA ILE A 191 -2.06 6.76 -9.65
C ILE A 191 -1.29 7.50 -10.73
N VAL A 192 -0.83 8.71 -10.39
CA VAL A 192 0.06 9.50 -11.24
C VAL A 192 1.32 9.80 -10.45
N ARG A 193 2.49 9.64 -11.07
CA ARG A 193 3.78 10.03 -10.49
C ARG A 193 4.27 11.30 -11.17
N VAL A 194 4.67 12.27 -10.37
CA VAL A 194 5.18 13.56 -10.86
C VAL A 194 6.54 13.90 -10.23
N ASP A 195 7.27 14.84 -10.82
CA ASP A 195 8.46 15.40 -10.17
C ASP A 195 8.08 16.05 -8.84
N ASN A 196 8.94 15.93 -7.83
CA ASN A 196 8.71 16.54 -6.51
C ASN A 196 9.11 18.02 -6.53
N PRO A 197 8.15 18.96 -6.35
CA PRO A 197 8.45 20.38 -6.25
C PRO A 197 8.91 20.82 -4.84
N GLY A 198 9.46 19.92 -4.04
CA GLY A 198 9.90 20.20 -2.68
C GLY A 198 8.83 19.91 -1.62
N LEU A 199 7.95 18.93 -1.88
CA LEU A 199 6.98 18.46 -0.89
C LEU A 199 7.63 17.49 0.08
N GLU A 200 7.35 17.64 1.38
CA GLU A 200 7.91 16.83 2.47
C GLU A 200 6.82 16.22 3.37
N ARG A 201 5.54 16.48 3.08
CA ARG A 201 4.41 16.04 3.88
C ARG A 201 3.40 15.29 3.03
N VAL A 202 2.88 14.17 3.55
CA VAL A 202 1.73 13.49 2.96
C VAL A 202 0.47 14.33 3.19
N MET A 203 -0.35 14.49 2.14
CA MET A 203 -1.65 15.13 2.27
C MET A 203 -2.76 14.17 1.86
N ILE A 204 -3.88 14.22 2.59
CA ILE A 204 -5.01 13.31 2.41
C ILE A 204 -6.31 14.11 2.48
N ASP A 205 -7.17 13.92 1.50
CA ASP A 205 -8.56 14.38 1.50
C ASP A 205 -9.46 13.23 1.06
N GLU A 206 -10.16 12.64 2.02
CA GLU A 206 -11.06 11.51 1.81
C GLU A 206 -12.53 11.96 1.69
N HIS A 207 -12.83 13.20 2.06
CA HIS A 207 -14.20 13.65 2.35
C HIS A 207 -14.76 14.69 1.36
N SER A 208 -13.92 15.30 0.51
CA SER A 208 -14.37 16.37 -0.40
C SER A 208 -14.93 15.85 -1.73
N GLY A 209 -14.92 14.54 -1.97
CA GLY A 209 -15.39 13.99 -3.24
C GLY A 209 -15.58 12.48 -3.22
N PRO A 210 -16.03 11.92 -4.37
CA PRO A 210 -16.33 10.49 -4.47
C PRO A 210 -15.09 9.58 -4.48
N ALA A 211 -13.89 10.15 -4.57
CA ALA A 211 -12.63 9.42 -4.60
C ALA A 211 -11.61 10.11 -3.71
N ILE A 212 -10.87 9.31 -2.95
CA ILE A 212 -9.78 9.79 -2.12
C ILE A 212 -8.76 10.57 -2.95
N THR A 213 -8.33 11.71 -2.41
CA THR A 213 -7.18 12.48 -2.92
C THR A 213 -6.03 12.31 -1.95
N TYR A 214 -4.87 11.90 -2.44
CA TYR A 214 -3.66 11.84 -1.64
C TYR A 214 -2.44 12.29 -2.45
N ILE A 215 -1.50 12.89 -1.74
CA ILE A 215 -0.22 13.38 -2.24
C ILE A 215 0.85 12.76 -1.36
N VAL A 216 1.68 11.89 -1.92
CA VAL A 216 2.69 11.14 -1.16
C VAL A 216 4.08 11.45 -1.69
N PRO A 217 4.81 12.36 -1.05
CA PRO A 217 6.20 12.63 -1.39
C PRO A 217 7.08 11.41 -1.13
N ARG A 218 7.97 11.13 -2.07
CA ARG A 218 9.01 10.09 -1.96
C ARG A 218 10.37 10.71 -2.30
N SER A 219 11.44 9.95 -2.19
CA SER A 219 12.79 10.45 -2.43
C SER A 219 13.02 10.97 -3.86
N ARG A 220 12.32 10.41 -4.85
CA ARG A 220 12.55 10.69 -6.27
C ARG A 220 11.36 11.28 -7.01
N ASP A 221 10.17 11.18 -6.46
CA ASP A 221 8.91 11.61 -7.08
C ASP A 221 7.84 11.89 -6.02
N VAL A 222 6.68 12.33 -6.49
CA VAL A 222 5.47 12.39 -5.67
C VAL A 222 4.43 11.50 -6.32
N VAL A 223 3.80 10.64 -5.52
CA VAL A 223 2.64 9.85 -5.97
C VAL A 223 1.37 10.60 -5.67
N LEU A 224 0.58 10.80 -6.69
CA LEU A 224 -0.72 11.44 -6.65
C LEU A 224 -1.82 10.38 -6.86
N GLY A 225 -2.85 10.40 -6.04
CA GLY A 225 -3.93 9.45 -6.17
C GLY A 225 -5.28 9.99 -5.69
N GLY A 226 -6.35 9.28 -5.90
CA GLY A 226 -6.37 8.04 -6.64
C GLY A 226 -7.75 7.78 -7.19
N THR A 227 -7.93 6.59 -7.76
CA THR A 227 -9.24 6.06 -8.09
C THR A 227 -9.56 4.80 -7.27
N SER A 228 -10.84 4.46 -7.19
CA SER A 228 -11.30 3.24 -6.50
C SER A 228 -12.54 2.73 -7.23
N GLU A 229 -12.34 1.78 -8.15
CA GLU A 229 -13.38 1.27 -9.06
C GLU A 229 -13.56 -0.21 -8.81
N ALA A 230 -14.62 -0.56 -8.08
CA ALA A 230 -14.93 -1.94 -7.75
C ALA A 230 -15.32 -2.73 -9.02
N HIS A 231 -14.92 -4.01 -9.06
CA HIS A 231 -15.19 -4.94 -10.16
C HIS A 231 -14.61 -4.52 -11.53
N GLN A 232 -13.61 -3.63 -11.54
CA GLN A 232 -12.88 -3.25 -12.75
C GLN A 232 -11.50 -3.91 -12.76
N GLU A 233 -11.17 -4.58 -13.88
CA GLU A 233 -9.91 -5.33 -14.03
C GLU A 233 -9.01 -4.80 -15.16
N ASP A 234 -9.46 -3.79 -15.91
CA ASP A 234 -8.63 -3.18 -16.95
C ASP A 234 -7.46 -2.42 -16.31
N ARG A 235 -6.25 -2.78 -16.71
CA ARG A 235 -5.00 -2.16 -16.25
C ARG A 235 -4.53 -1.02 -17.15
N THR A 236 -5.28 -0.70 -18.20
CA THR A 236 -4.95 0.42 -19.10
C THR A 236 -5.15 1.75 -18.36
N PRO A 237 -4.15 2.63 -18.32
CA PRO A 237 -4.33 3.96 -17.75
C PRO A 237 -5.38 4.77 -18.51
N ASP A 238 -6.30 5.38 -17.78
CA ASP A 238 -7.33 6.28 -18.32
C ASP A 238 -6.81 7.74 -18.27
N PRO A 239 -6.72 8.43 -19.42
CA PRO A 239 -6.30 9.84 -19.48
C PRO A 239 -7.22 10.77 -18.70
N GLU A 240 -8.52 10.48 -18.65
CA GLU A 240 -9.49 11.29 -17.89
C GLU A 240 -9.28 11.15 -16.39
N HIS A 241 -9.03 9.94 -15.87
CA HIS A 241 -8.63 9.74 -14.48
C HIS A 241 -7.33 10.47 -14.17
N THR A 242 -6.34 10.42 -15.06
CA THR A 242 -5.09 11.16 -14.92
C THR A 242 -5.36 12.65 -14.73
N ARG A 243 -6.15 13.25 -15.61
CA ARG A 243 -6.51 14.67 -15.55
C ARG A 243 -7.21 15.03 -14.23
N ARG A 244 -8.18 14.21 -13.79
CA ARG A 244 -8.92 14.41 -12.55
C ARG A 244 -8.03 14.29 -11.30
N ILE A 245 -7.11 13.32 -11.27
CA ILE A 245 -6.14 13.17 -10.18
C ILE A 245 -5.25 14.41 -10.09
N LEU A 246 -4.66 14.84 -11.21
CA LEU A 246 -3.82 16.04 -11.24
C LEU A 246 -4.59 17.27 -10.77
N ALA A 247 -5.82 17.47 -11.24
CA ALA A 247 -6.64 18.63 -10.86
C ALA A 247 -6.93 18.65 -9.34
N ARG A 248 -7.39 17.52 -8.76
CA ARG A 248 -7.67 17.45 -7.32
C ARG A 248 -6.42 17.64 -6.47
N CYS A 249 -5.33 16.99 -6.83
CA CYS A 249 -4.07 17.12 -6.08
C CYS A 249 -3.49 18.52 -6.16
N THR A 250 -3.57 19.19 -7.33
CA THR A 250 -3.12 20.58 -7.48
C THR A 250 -4.02 21.56 -6.74
N ALA A 251 -5.31 21.31 -6.64
CA ALA A 251 -6.22 22.12 -5.84
C ALA A 251 -5.90 22.02 -4.33
N LEU A 252 -5.53 20.81 -3.85
CA LEU A 252 -5.14 20.57 -2.48
C LEU A 252 -3.73 21.12 -2.16
N GLU A 253 -2.80 21.01 -3.11
CA GLU A 253 -1.41 21.46 -2.98
C GLU A 253 -0.98 22.22 -4.24
N PRO A 254 -1.14 23.56 -4.30
CA PRO A 254 -0.85 24.37 -5.48
C PRO A 254 0.59 24.31 -6.00
N ARG A 255 1.56 23.92 -5.17
CA ARG A 255 2.97 23.74 -5.61
C ARG A 255 3.12 22.63 -6.64
N LEU A 256 2.12 21.76 -6.81
CA LEU A 256 2.08 20.75 -7.88
C LEU A 256 1.77 21.33 -9.28
N ALA A 257 1.36 22.60 -9.37
CA ALA A 257 1.04 23.22 -10.65
C ALA A 257 2.26 23.17 -11.59
N GLY A 258 2.08 22.56 -12.77
CA GLY A 258 3.14 22.42 -13.77
C GLY A 258 4.17 21.31 -13.48
N ALA A 259 4.01 20.54 -12.41
CA ALA A 259 4.90 19.40 -12.14
C ALA A 259 4.83 18.37 -13.29
N ARG A 260 6.01 17.97 -13.80
CA ARG A 260 6.10 17.04 -14.93
C ARG A 260 5.61 15.65 -14.55
N VAL A 261 4.67 15.11 -15.30
CA VAL A 261 4.23 13.71 -15.15
C VAL A 261 5.35 12.77 -15.58
N ARG A 262 5.76 11.88 -14.69
CA ARG A 262 6.76 10.84 -14.92
C ARG A 262 6.15 9.56 -15.45
N SER A 263 5.06 9.12 -14.84
CA SER A 263 4.36 7.90 -15.22
C SER A 263 2.95 7.86 -14.65
N VAL A 264 2.13 7.02 -15.25
CA VAL A 264 0.80 6.65 -14.76
C VAL A 264 0.77 5.14 -14.58
N ALA A 265 0.20 4.65 -13.50
CA ALA A 265 0.12 3.23 -13.24
C ALA A 265 -1.26 2.84 -12.67
N VAL A 266 -1.66 1.60 -12.97
CA VAL A 266 -2.92 1.01 -12.52
C VAL A 266 -2.64 -0.27 -11.76
N GLY A 267 -3.18 -0.37 -10.54
CA GLY A 267 -3.12 -1.56 -9.71
C GLY A 267 -4.50 -2.12 -9.42
N LEU A 268 -4.57 -3.43 -9.23
CA LEU A 268 -5.81 -4.13 -8.89
C LEU A 268 -5.71 -4.60 -7.44
N ARG A 269 -6.43 -3.93 -6.54
CA ARG A 269 -6.49 -4.31 -5.12
C ARG A 269 -7.44 -5.50 -4.98
N PRO A 270 -7.05 -6.59 -4.29
CA PRO A 270 -7.98 -7.64 -3.92
C PRO A 270 -8.91 -7.14 -2.82
N ALA A 271 -10.21 -7.32 -2.98
CA ALA A 271 -11.22 -6.96 -1.99
C ALA A 271 -12.29 -8.04 -1.85
N ARG A 272 -12.88 -8.11 -0.67
CA ARG A 272 -14.03 -8.96 -0.34
C ARG A 272 -15.13 -8.11 0.30
N PRO A 273 -16.41 -8.53 0.26
CA PRO A 273 -17.50 -7.79 0.91
C PRO A 273 -17.32 -7.61 2.43
N SER A 274 -16.68 -8.56 3.09
CA SER A 274 -16.52 -8.60 4.56
C SER A 274 -15.16 -8.08 5.05
N LEU A 275 -14.15 -8.09 4.21
CA LEU A 275 -12.77 -7.75 4.57
C LEU A 275 -12.02 -7.21 3.36
N ARG A 276 -11.19 -6.26 3.62
CA ARG A 276 -10.28 -5.72 2.61
C ARG A 276 -8.85 -6.11 2.92
#